data_7838c8f701f97005fcb6178186c0d2b2
#
_entry.id   7838c8f701f97005fcb6178186c0d2b2
#
_cell.length_a   1.000
_cell.length_b   1.000
_cell.length_c   1.000
_cell.angle_alpha   90.00
_cell.angle_beta   90.00
_cell.angle_gamma   90.00
#
_symmetry.space_group_name_H-M   'P 1'
#
loop_
_entity.id
_entity.type
_entity.pdbx_description
1 polymer ?
#
loop_
_entity_poly.entity_id
_entity_poly.type
_entity_poly.pdbx_seq_one_letter_code
_entity_poly.pdbx_strand_id
1 'polypeptide(L)'
;NTIDALSQPNLTMTQKKALIWEGQDNMQDYNIFLTNVQPNEEVDNKTILKLYRYVTDPINRNIATVAYEFDVLFGSKIPLVKYNGVTCNRGDLIEMEIMRTLNGEDVAGVGYLQYDNDLTTLCRSRVGIGNNYTFTGLSIIMATQIADAESGGC
;
A
#
# COMPACT_ATOMS: atom_id res chain seq x y z
N ASN A 1 16.38 1.36 -13.22
CA ASN A 1 16.63 2.40 -12.25
C ASN A 1 15.32 2.84 -11.60
N THR A 2 14.99 2.23 -10.46
CA THR A 2 13.69 2.36 -9.77
C THR A 2 13.50 3.78 -9.19
N ILE A 3 14.56 4.55 -9.08
CA ILE A 3 14.55 5.95 -8.64
C ILE A 3 13.86 6.83 -9.68
N ASP A 4 14.00 6.49 -10.96
CA ASP A 4 13.37 7.24 -12.04
C ASP A 4 11.86 7.01 -12.10
N ALA A 5 11.34 5.90 -11.59
CA ALA A 5 9.90 5.62 -11.59
C ALA A 5 9.13 6.48 -10.58
N LEU A 6 9.73 6.83 -9.43
CA LEU A 6 9.16 7.79 -8.47
C LEU A 6 9.37 9.24 -8.92
N SER A 7 10.41 9.49 -9.73
CA SER A 7 10.71 10.81 -10.31
C SER A 7 10.09 11.02 -11.68
N GLN A 8 9.45 10.00 -12.29
CA GLN A 8 8.72 10.13 -13.55
C GLN A 8 7.24 10.39 -13.29
N PRO A 9 6.81 11.66 -13.23
CA PRO A 9 5.41 12.01 -12.94
C PRO A 9 4.46 11.64 -14.10
N ASN A 10 4.95 11.04 -15.18
CA ASN A 10 4.23 10.92 -16.44
C ASN A 10 4.05 9.48 -16.95
N LEU A 11 3.99 8.48 -16.07
CA LEU A 11 3.55 7.15 -16.51
C LEU A 11 2.12 7.23 -17.06
N THR A 12 1.91 6.74 -18.26
CA THR A 12 0.56 6.59 -18.82
C THR A 12 -0.27 5.64 -17.98
N MET A 13 -1.60 5.72 -18.06
CA MET A 13 -2.49 4.79 -17.36
C MET A 13 -2.20 3.32 -17.70
N THR A 14 -1.82 3.04 -18.95
CA THR A 14 -1.41 1.68 -19.39
C THR A 14 -0.15 1.22 -18.65
N GLN A 15 0.86 2.09 -18.52
CA GLN A 15 2.09 1.77 -17.79
C GLN A 15 1.84 1.59 -16.30
N LYS A 16 0.94 2.40 -15.70
CA LYS A 16 0.55 2.25 -14.29
C LYS A 16 -0.16 0.91 -14.05
N LYS A 17 -1.10 0.53 -14.92
CA LYS A 17 -1.78 -0.77 -14.85
C LYS A 17 -0.83 -1.95 -15.01
N ALA A 18 0.21 -1.82 -15.84
CA ALA A 18 1.22 -2.85 -16.02
C ALA A 18 2.06 -3.13 -14.76
N LEU A 19 2.00 -2.28 -13.73
CA LEU A 19 2.65 -2.51 -12.44
C LEU A 19 1.82 -3.40 -11.50
N ILE A 20 0.53 -3.60 -11.79
CA ILE A 20 -0.41 -4.34 -10.94
C ILE A 20 -0.40 -5.82 -11.34
N TRP A 21 -0.19 -6.67 -10.35
CA TRP A 21 -0.33 -8.11 -10.52
C TRP A 21 -1.81 -8.53 -10.50
N GLU A 22 -2.26 -9.21 -11.54
CA GLU A 22 -3.63 -9.68 -11.72
C GLU A 22 -3.73 -11.22 -11.74
N GLY A 23 -2.76 -11.92 -11.14
CA GLY A 23 -2.74 -13.38 -11.07
C GLY A 23 -1.84 -14.06 -12.11
N GLN A 24 -0.98 -13.33 -12.81
CA GLN A 24 -0.03 -13.88 -13.79
C GLN A 24 1.09 -14.68 -13.09
N ASP A 25 1.70 -15.62 -13.82
CA ASP A 25 2.71 -16.53 -13.26
C ASP A 25 4.00 -15.85 -12.78
N ASN A 26 4.40 -14.73 -13.40
CA ASN A 26 5.64 -14.02 -13.07
C ASN A 26 5.42 -12.88 -12.08
N MET A 27 5.10 -13.19 -10.83
CA MET A 27 4.92 -12.18 -9.76
C MET A 27 6.11 -11.22 -9.63
N GLN A 28 7.30 -11.67 -10.01
CA GLN A 28 8.53 -10.89 -9.91
C GLN A 28 8.56 -9.66 -10.82
N ASP A 29 7.74 -9.61 -11.86
CA ASP A 29 7.70 -8.51 -12.81
C ASP A 29 6.79 -7.35 -12.34
N TYR A 30 6.00 -7.56 -11.28
CA TYR A 30 5.00 -6.61 -10.80
C TYR A 30 5.42 -5.92 -9.50
N ASN A 31 4.90 -4.74 -9.27
CA ASN A 31 5.23 -3.90 -8.11
C ASN A 31 4.06 -3.68 -7.15
N ILE A 32 2.82 -3.88 -7.63
CA ILE A 32 1.59 -3.60 -6.88
C ILE A 32 0.76 -4.88 -6.79
N PHE A 33 0.41 -5.25 -5.57
CA PHE A 33 -0.35 -6.46 -5.26
C PHE A 33 -1.60 -6.08 -4.47
N LEU A 34 -2.78 -6.40 -5.01
CA LEU A 34 -4.05 -6.20 -4.32
C LEU A 34 -4.39 -7.39 -3.40
N THR A 35 -3.38 -7.93 -2.75
CA THR A 35 -3.44 -9.12 -1.90
C THR A 35 -2.25 -9.13 -0.94
N ASN A 36 -2.32 -9.96 0.10
CA ASN A 36 -1.21 -10.18 1.04
C ASN A 36 -0.15 -11.19 0.53
N VAL A 37 -0.30 -11.69 -0.69
CA VAL A 37 0.68 -12.62 -1.28
C VAL A 37 2.02 -11.91 -1.47
N GLN A 38 3.10 -12.63 -1.18
CA GLN A 38 4.46 -12.13 -1.35
C GLN A 38 5.08 -12.71 -2.62
N PRO A 39 5.72 -11.88 -3.46
CA PRO A 39 6.62 -12.40 -4.49
C PRO A 39 7.84 -13.07 -3.84
N ASN A 40 8.43 -14.01 -4.54
CA ASN A 40 9.63 -14.71 -4.09
C ASN A 40 10.76 -13.74 -3.72
N GLU A 41 11.54 -14.11 -2.70
CA GLU A 41 12.51 -13.27 -1.98
C GLU A 41 13.73 -12.81 -2.79
N GLU A 42 13.88 -13.23 -4.04
CA GLU A 42 15.11 -13.01 -4.83
C GLU A 42 15.23 -11.64 -5.51
N VAL A 43 14.30 -10.70 -5.30
CA VAL A 43 14.30 -9.42 -6.01
C VAL A 43 14.89 -8.30 -5.16
N ASP A 44 16.18 -8.27 -5.05
CA ASP A 44 16.99 -7.39 -4.18
C ASP A 44 16.77 -5.86 -4.35
N ASN A 45 16.27 -5.38 -5.48
CA ASN A 45 16.25 -3.95 -5.80
C ASN A 45 14.86 -3.43 -6.20
N LYS A 46 13.81 -3.95 -5.57
CA LYS A 46 12.44 -3.64 -5.92
C LYS A 46 11.72 -2.92 -4.78
N THR A 47 10.80 -2.04 -5.14
CA THR A 47 9.79 -1.50 -4.25
C THR A 47 8.47 -2.19 -4.56
N ILE A 48 7.81 -2.71 -3.54
CA ILE A 48 6.54 -3.44 -3.63
C ILE A 48 5.53 -2.71 -2.77
N LEU A 49 4.34 -2.51 -3.31
CA LEU A 49 3.17 -2.04 -2.59
C LEU A 49 2.15 -3.18 -2.55
N LYS A 50 1.77 -3.60 -1.36
CA LYS A 50 0.62 -4.48 -1.15
C LYS A 50 -0.53 -3.68 -0.58
N LEU A 51 -1.73 -3.95 -1.08
CA LEU A 51 -2.97 -3.35 -0.60
C LEU A 51 -3.99 -4.44 -0.40
N TYR A 52 -4.47 -4.62 0.80
CA TYR A 52 -5.48 -5.63 1.10
C TYR A 52 -6.34 -5.22 2.31
N ARG A 53 -7.49 -5.87 2.42
CA ARG A 53 -8.34 -5.68 3.59
C ARG A 53 -7.66 -6.29 4.80
N TYR A 54 -7.46 -5.48 5.83
CA TYR A 54 -6.87 -5.89 7.10
C TYR A 54 -7.91 -6.48 8.05
N VAL A 55 -8.95 -5.71 8.33
CA VAL A 55 -10.02 -6.10 9.24
C VAL A 55 -11.35 -5.49 8.81
N THR A 56 -12.44 -6.16 9.19
CA THR A 56 -13.79 -5.61 9.16
C THR A 56 -14.37 -5.74 10.55
N ASP A 57 -14.70 -4.61 11.16
CA ASP A 57 -15.29 -4.55 12.50
C ASP A 57 -16.73 -4.03 12.41
N PRO A 58 -17.74 -4.88 12.63
CA PRO A 58 -19.13 -4.48 12.60
C PRO A 58 -19.45 -3.59 13.80
N ILE A 59 -19.87 -2.36 13.55
CA ILE A 59 -20.37 -1.42 14.56
C ILE A 59 -21.78 -1.82 14.98
N ASN A 60 -22.60 -2.18 14.00
CA ASN A 60 -23.97 -2.67 14.19
C ASN A 60 -24.38 -3.49 12.96
N ARG A 61 -25.69 -3.87 12.90
CA ARG A 61 -26.21 -4.70 11.80
C ARG A 61 -26.01 -4.08 10.40
N ASN A 62 -25.97 -2.75 10.29
CA ASN A 62 -26.00 -2.04 9.01
C ASN A 62 -24.72 -1.25 8.73
N ILE A 63 -23.81 -1.14 9.71
CA ILE A 63 -22.58 -0.33 9.59
C ILE A 63 -21.40 -1.16 10.07
N ALA A 64 -20.34 -1.16 9.28
CA ALA A 64 -19.06 -1.74 9.66
C ALA A 64 -17.91 -0.79 9.35
N THR A 65 -16.88 -0.83 10.17
CA THR A 65 -15.58 -0.25 9.83
C THR A 65 -14.77 -1.27 9.05
N VAL A 66 -14.26 -0.87 7.91
CA VAL A 66 -13.34 -1.68 7.10
C VAL A 66 -11.99 -0.98 7.08
N ALA A 67 -10.96 -1.70 7.49
CA ALA A 67 -9.59 -1.23 7.43
C ALA A 67 -8.83 -1.90 6.30
N TYR A 68 -8.04 -1.11 5.59
CA TYR A 68 -7.15 -1.53 4.52
C TYR A 68 -5.70 -1.30 4.94
N GLU A 69 -4.88 -2.30 4.75
CA GLU A 69 -3.44 -2.24 5.01
C GLU A 69 -2.68 -2.00 3.71
N PHE A 70 -1.76 -1.03 3.77
CA PHE A 70 -0.81 -0.70 2.72
C PHE A 70 0.57 -1.09 3.22
N ASP A 71 1.09 -2.21 2.74
CA ASP A 71 2.48 -2.60 3.02
C ASP A 71 3.40 -2.02 1.95
N VAL A 72 4.27 -1.12 2.36
CA VAL A 72 5.33 -0.57 1.51
C VAL A 72 6.62 -1.31 1.82
N LEU A 73 7.04 -2.19 0.92
CA LEU A 73 8.24 -3.01 1.05
C LEU A 73 9.29 -2.57 0.03
N PHE A 74 10.54 -2.50 0.43
CA PHE A 74 11.65 -2.19 -0.47
C PHE A 74 12.90 -2.98 -0.10
N GLY A 75 13.68 -3.31 -1.10
CA GLY A 75 14.92 -4.06 -0.91
C GLY A 75 15.85 -3.32 0.05
N SER A 76 16.50 -4.07 0.95
CA SER A 76 17.39 -3.51 1.98
C SER A 76 18.58 -2.72 1.41
N LYS A 77 18.89 -2.89 0.12
CA LYS A 77 19.94 -2.16 -0.59
C LYS A 77 19.50 -0.80 -1.15
N ILE A 78 18.19 -0.50 -1.13
CA ILE A 78 17.64 0.74 -1.70
C ILE A 78 16.79 1.56 -0.72
N PRO A 79 17.14 1.66 0.57
CA PRO A 79 16.30 2.34 1.57
C PRO A 79 16.28 3.86 1.39
N LEU A 80 17.27 4.41 0.70
CA LEU A 80 17.41 5.85 0.50
C LEU A 80 17.16 6.22 -0.96
N VAL A 81 16.60 7.40 -1.14
CA VAL A 81 16.32 8.01 -2.44
C VAL A 81 16.63 9.50 -2.41
N LYS A 82 17.05 10.07 -3.53
CA LYS A 82 17.16 11.53 -3.67
C LYS A 82 15.83 12.10 -4.17
N TYR A 83 15.27 13.01 -3.39
CA TYR A 83 14.06 13.74 -3.72
C TYR A 83 14.33 15.24 -3.58
N ASN A 84 14.13 16.01 -4.64
CA ASN A 84 14.44 17.46 -4.68
C ASN A 84 15.87 17.81 -4.17
N GLY A 85 16.85 16.97 -4.48
CA GLY A 85 18.25 17.16 -4.08
C GLY A 85 18.58 16.73 -2.65
N VAL A 86 17.60 16.32 -1.86
CA VAL A 86 17.76 15.84 -0.48
C VAL A 86 17.70 14.32 -0.45
N THR A 87 18.53 13.70 0.38
CA THR A 87 18.48 12.25 0.62
C THR A 87 17.40 11.96 1.66
N CYS A 88 16.40 11.18 1.30
CA CYS A 88 15.26 10.83 2.11
C CYS A 88 15.11 9.31 2.22
N ASN A 89 14.41 8.85 3.27
CA ASN A 89 13.96 7.47 3.36
C ASN A 89 12.87 7.21 2.30
N ARG A 90 13.00 6.12 1.57
CA ARG A 90 12.06 5.74 0.52
C ARG A 90 10.66 5.43 1.07
N GLY A 91 10.61 4.71 2.19
CA GLY A 91 9.36 4.36 2.84
C GLY A 91 8.58 5.59 3.28
N ASP A 92 9.25 6.53 3.94
CA ASP A 92 8.61 7.77 4.42
C ASP A 92 8.05 8.61 3.29
N LEU A 93 8.74 8.66 2.13
CA LEU A 93 8.23 9.38 0.96
C LEU A 93 6.97 8.72 0.38
N ILE A 94 6.96 7.39 0.30
CA ILE A 94 5.81 6.65 -0.22
C ILE A 94 4.64 6.77 0.76
N GLU A 95 4.89 6.65 2.07
CA GLU A 95 3.88 6.89 3.11
C GLU A 95 3.24 8.26 2.95
N MET A 96 4.06 9.30 2.84
CA MET A 96 3.59 10.67 2.66
C MET A 96 2.73 10.83 1.40
N GLU A 97 3.10 10.19 0.28
CA GLU A 97 2.32 10.24 -0.95
C GLU A 97 1.00 9.48 -0.85
N ILE A 98 0.97 8.32 -0.18
CA ILE A 98 -0.27 7.59 0.10
C ILE A 98 -1.19 8.45 0.96
N MET A 99 -0.66 9.02 2.04
CA MET A 99 -1.41 9.90 2.93
C MET A 99 -1.97 11.11 2.19
N ARG A 100 -1.14 11.79 1.40
CA ARG A 100 -1.53 12.98 0.64
C ARG A 100 -2.61 12.67 -0.40
N THR A 101 -2.59 11.45 -0.96
CA THR A 101 -3.46 11.08 -2.08
C THR A 101 -4.79 10.48 -1.62
N LEU A 102 -4.79 9.77 -0.49
CA LEU A 102 -5.95 8.97 -0.09
C LEU A 102 -6.62 9.43 1.21
N ASN A 103 -5.87 10.10 2.11
CA ASN A 103 -6.44 10.48 3.40
C ASN A 103 -7.46 11.61 3.24
N GLY A 104 -8.69 11.33 3.62
CA GLY A 104 -9.81 12.24 3.47
C GLY A 104 -10.44 12.23 2.07
N GLU A 105 -10.12 11.27 1.21
CA GLU A 105 -10.66 11.15 -0.13
C GLU A 105 -11.74 10.07 -0.22
N ASP A 106 -12.77 10.34 -1.01
CA ASP A 106 -13.79 9.35 -1.37
C ASP A 106 -13.29 8.50 -2.55
N VAL A 107 -12.89 7.28 -2.25
CA VAL A 107 -12.37 6.34 -3.25
C VAL A 107 -13.51 5.49 -3.78
N ALA A 108 -13.77 5.59 -5.08
CA ALA A 108 -14.86 4.87 -5.76
C ALA A 108 -14.84 3.36 -5.46
N GLY A 109 -15.95 2.85 -4.93
CA GLY A 109 -16.10 1.44 -4.55
C GLY A 109 -15.49 1.05 -3.20
N VAL A 110 -14.83 1.99 -2.51
CA VAL A 110 -14.22 1.78 -1.19
C VAL A 110 -14.89 2.66 -0.14
N GLY A 111 -15.16 3.93 -0.49
CA GLY A 111 -15.71 4.96 0.39
C GLY A 111 -14.65 5.94 0.88
N TYR A 112 -15.00 6.69 1.90
CA TYR A 112 -14.18 7.79 2.43
C TYR A 112 -13.06 7.24 3.32
N LEU A 113 -11.83 7.23 2.80
CA LEU A 113 -10.67 6.69 3.50
C LEU A 113 -10.09 7.70 4.49
N GLN A 114 -9.79 7.22 5.69
CA GLN A 114 -9.11 7.99 6.72
C GLN A 114 -7.95 7.19 7.31
N TYR A 115 -6.84 7.86 7.54
CA TYR A 115 -5.70 7.29 8.24
C TYR A 115 -6.09 6.89 9.67
N ASP A 116 -5.82 5.65 10.02
CA ASP A 116 -6.04 5.14 11.37
C ASP A 116 -4.71 5.09 12.12
N ASN A 117 -4.52 6.06 13.00
CA ASN A 117 -3.28 6.20 13.76
C ASN A 117 -3.08 5.06 14.76
N ASP A 118 -4.14 4.57 15.38
CA ASP A 118 -4.06 3.54 16.42
C ASP A 118 -3.69 2.20 15.79
N LEU A 119 -4.40 1.79 14.75
CA LEU A 119 -4.09 0.56 14.02
C LEU A 119 -2.74 0.64 13.32
N THR A 120 -2.40 1.77 12.69
CA THR A 120 -1.08 1.95 12.07
C THR A 120 0.04 1.85 13.09
N THR A 121 -0.13 2.43 14.29
CA THR A 121 0.89 2.35 15.34
C THR A 121 1.11 0.92 15.80
N LEU A 122 0.06 0.10 15.88
CA LEU A 122 0.17 -1.33 16.19
C LEU A 122 0.87 -2.12 15.08
N CYS A 123 0.64 -1.78 13.82
CA CYS A 123 1.20 -2.47 12.66
C CYS A 123 2.55 -1.91 12.19
N ARG A 124 2.99 -0.79 12.73
CA ARG A 124 4.24 -0.08 12.36
C ARG A 124 5.53 -0.81 12.75
N SER A 125 5.47 -2.11 12.97
CA SER A 125 6.65 -2.93 13.05
C SER A 125 7.34 -2.87 11.69
N ARG A 126 8.60 -2.42 11.66
CA ARG A 126 9.45 -2.55 10.48
C ARG A 126 9.45 -4.00 10.07
N VAL A 127 8.71 -4.29 9.01
CA VAL A 127 8.55 -5.66 8.53
C VAL A 127 9.85 -6.03 7.84
N GLY A 128 10.69 -6.77 8.53
CA GLY A 128 11.80 -7.48 7.89
C GLY A 128 11.24 -8.79 7.33
N ILE A 129 11.23 -8.95 6.02
CA ILE A 129 10.74 -10.15 5.34
C ILE A 129 11.90 -10.84 4.67
N GLY A 130 11.94 -12.18 4.81
CA GLY A 130 12.91 -13.04 4.15
C GLY A 130 14.08 -13.50 5.03
N ASN A 131 14.75 -14.55 4.59
CA ASN A 131 16.02 -15.00 5.17
C ASN A 131 17.05 -13.89 4.93
N ASN A 132 17.59 -13.31 6.01
CA ASN A 132 18.52 -12.18 5.99
C ASN A 132 17.92 -10.79 5.74
N TYR A 133 16.62 -10.57 6.00
CA TYR A 133 15.99 -9.26 5.86
C TYR A 133 16.19 -8.62 4.48
N THR A 134 15.90 -9.35 3.43
CA THR A 134 16.03 -8.90 2.04
C THR A 134 15.16 -7.69 1.74
N PHE A 135 14.00 -7.60 2.41
CA PHE A 135 13.10 -6.46 2.36
C PHE A 135 12.96 -5.80 3.73
N THR A 136 12.83 -4.51 3.71
CA THR A 136 12.39 -3.69 4.84
C THR A 136 11.23 -2.81 4.40
N GLY A 137 10.43 -2.33 5.33
CA GLY A 137 9.29 -1.52 4.94
C GLY A 137 8.49 -1.02 6.12
N LEU A 138 7.31 -0.52 5.83
CA LEU A 138 6.35 -0.01 6.78
C LEU A 138 4.93 -0.40 6.34
N SER A 139 4.02 -0.48 7.30
CA SER A 139 2.59 -0.67 7.06
C SER A 139 1.82 0.59 7.47
N ILE A 140 0.83 0.93 6.66
CA ILE A 140 -0.10 2.03 6.90
C ILE A 140 -1.50 1.44 6.90
N ILE A 141 -2.32 1.81 7.88
CA ILE A 141 -3.73 1.43 7.93
C ILE A 141 -4.60 2.63 7.62
N MET A 142 -5.51 2.45 6.68
CA MET A 142 -6.58 3.40 6.39
C MET A 142 -7.93 2.73 6.58
N ALA A 143 -8.84 3.40 7.26
CA ALA A 143 -10.17 2.89 7.55
C ALA A 143 -11.26 3.70 6.87
N THR A 144 -12.37 3.03 6.58
CA THR A 144 -13.60 3.63 6.12
C THR A 144 -14.80 2.98 6.81
N GLN A 145 -15.90 3.70 6.88
CA GLN A 145 -17.17 3.12 7.30
C GLN A 145 -18.01 2.78 6.08
N ILE A 146 -18.47 1.56 6.01
CA ILE A 146 -19.43 1.10 5.02
C ILE A 146 -20.79 0.90 5.67
N ALA A 147 -21.84 1.38 5.01
CA ALA A 147 -23.21 1.13 5.39
C ALA A 147 -23.84 0.17 4.38
N ASP A 148 -24.70 -0.72 4.86
CA ASP A 148 -25.51 -1.57 3.99
C ASP A 148 -26.55 -0.70 3.26
N ALA A 149 -26.40 -0.57 1.96
CA ALA A 149 -27.31 0.24 1.14
C ALA A 149 -28.69 -0.42 0.96
N GLU A 150 -28.86 -1.69 1.36
CA GLU A 150 -30.12 -2.42 1.19
C GLU A 150 -31.16 -2.16 2.28
N SER A 151 -30.84 -1.42 3.36
CA SER A 151 -31.81 -1.12 4.41
C SER A 151 -32.80 0.01 4.07
N GLY A 152 -32.78 0.54 2.87
CA GLY A 152 -33.70 1.59 2.36
C GLY A 152 -34.95 1.11 1.63
N GLY A 153 -35.22 -0.17 1.64
CA GLY A 153 -36.40 -0.76 1.01
C GLY A 153 -37.44 -1.24 2.01
N CYS A 154 -38.31 -0.36 2.45
CA CYS A 154 -39.66 -0.66 2.91
C CYS A 154 -40.63 0.08 2.05
#